data_7bd6104a0c6f436a95e482554ff86056
#
_entry.id   7bd6104a0c6f436a95e482554ff86056
#
_cell.length_a   1.000
_cell.length_b   1.000
_cell.length_c   1.000
_cell.angle_alpha   90.00
_cell.angle_beta   90.00
_cell.angle_gamma   90.00
#
_symmetry.space_group_name_H-M   'P 1'
#
loop_
_entity.id
_entity.type
_entity.pdbx_description
1 polymer ?
#
loop_
_entity_poly.entity_id
_entity_poly.type
_entity_poly.pdbx_seq_one_letter_code
_entity_poly.pdbx_strand_id
1 'polypeptide(L)'
;MERLFEHTLNTRPILENSLRFIRSDVPTQVSAAEKDRLAAHNITTIVDLRSAAECAKAPSPLMDDARFTYLCRPVTVGNAVPETADDVSRLYIAMVDGALRRTIDTIWNTKTNVLYFCSAGKDRTGVVSAILLHKSGMSLEYIVADYMKTASNLKAFLESYAREHPGIRLDVIMPHERYMEEFLAWLAAQKI
;
A
#
# COMPACT_ATOMS: atom_id res chain seq x y z
N MET A 1 -5.85 9.82 16.48
CA MET A 1 -4.39 9.73 16.19
C MET A 1 -4.02 10.92 15.31
N GLU A 2 -2.92 11.58 15.61
CA GLU A 2 -2.41 12.70 14.82
C GLU A 2 -2.05 12.22 13.41
N ARG A 3 -2.29 13.06 12.39
CA ARG A 3 -1.99 12.74 11.00
C ARG A 3 -0.48 12.64 10.80
N LEU A 4 0.00 11.54 10.23
CA LEU A 4 1.45 11.32 10.03
C LEU A 4 2.03 12.21 8.92
N PHE A 5 1.28 12.44 7.85
CA PHE A 5 1.67 13.29 6.72
C PHE A 5 0.55 14.24 6.31
N GLU A 6 0.89 15.46 5.95
CA GLU A 6 -0.08 16.45 5.46
C GLU A 6 -0.47 16.23 3.99
N HIS A 7 0.50 15.77 3.19
CA HIS A 7 0.38 15.70 1.73
C HIS A 7 0.15 14.29 1.19
N THR A 8 -0.33 13.36 2.00
CA THR A 8 -0.78 12.03 1.57
C THR A 8 -2.28 11.88 1.73
N LEU A 9 -2.87 11.04 0.88
CA LEU A 9 -4.31 10.82 0.87
C LEU A 9 -4.73 9.53 1.60
N ASN A 10 -3.86 8.53 1.60
CA ASN A 10 -4.24 7.17 1.99
C ASN A 10 -3.40 6.60 3.16
N THR A 11 -2.69 7.49 3.88
CA THR A 11 -1.87 7.09 5.03
C THR A 11 -2.72 6.73 6.24
N ARG A 12 -2.51 5.52 6.77
CA ARG A 12 -3.14 5.04 8.00
C ARG A 12 -2.46 3.78 8.55
N PRO A 13 -2.55 3.51 9.85
CA PRO A 13 -2.27 2.18 10.39
C PRO A 13 -3.35 1.20 9.89
N ILE A 14 -2.97 -0.06 9.68
CA ILE A 14 -3.91 -1.12 9.28
C ILE A 14 -4.47 -1.91 10.47
N LEU A 15 -3.83 -1.83 11.63
CA LEU A 15 -4.28 -2.43 12.88
C LEU A 15 -4.81 -1.34 13.82
N GLU A 16 -5.93 -1.59 14.49
CA GLU A 16 -6.47 -0.69 15.51
C GLU A 16 -5.48 -0.56 16.66
N ASN A 17 -5.30 0.67 17.15
CA ASN A 17 -4.44 1.00 18.28
C ASN A 17 -2.98 0.56 18.15
N SER A 18 -2.48 0.32 16.92
CA SER A 18 -1.12 -0.10 16.66
C SER A 18 -0.52 0.63 15.46
N LEU A 19 0.70 1.13 15.64
CA LEU A 19 1.50 1.71 14.54
C LEU A 19 2.44 0.68 13.88
N ARG A 20 2.29 -0.61 14.20
CA ARG A 20 3.17 -1.66 13.71
C ARG A 20 3.28 -1.68 12.20
N PHE A 21 2.15 -1.52 11.50
CA PHE A 21 2.06 -1.54 10.05
C PHE A 21 1.27 -0.32 9.58
N ILE A 22 1.92 0.54 8.79
CA ILE A 22 1.34 1.76 8.27
C ILE A 22 1.40 1.72 6.75
N ARG A 23 0.26 1.80 6.12
CA ARG A 23 0.15 1.93 4.66
C ARG A 23 0.04 3.39 4.23
N SER A 24 0.50 3.70 3.01
CA SER A 24 0.40 5.05 2.43
C SER A 24 0.38 5.03 0.90
N ASP A 25 -0.02 6.13 0.29
CA ASP A 25 0.44 6.59 -1.01
C ASP A 25 1.86 7.17 -0.85
N VAL A 26 2.56 7.42 -1.96
CA VAL A 26 3.94 7.89 -1.89
C VAL A 26 4.04 9.27 -1.20
N PRO A 27 4.80 9.40 -0.11
CA PRO A 27 5.07 10.68 0.53
C PRO A 27 6.18 11.41 -0.23
N THR A 28 5.80 12.28 -1.18
CA THR A 28 6.74 13.10 -1.98
C THR A 28 7.11 14.42 -1.32
N GLN A 29 6.31 14.86 -0.35
CA GLN A 29 6.55 16.05 0.45
C GLN A 29 6.50 15.65 1.93
N VAL A 30 7.63 15.73 2.61
CA VAL A 30 7.74 15.36 4.02
C VAL A 30 8.56 16.43 4.74
N SER A 31 7.93 17.13 5.66
CA SER A 31 8.57 18.14 6.49
C SER A 31 9.51 17.54 7.54
N ALA A 32 10.38 18.35 8.12
CA ALA A 32 11.24 17.94 9.23
C ALA A 32 10.42 17.44 10.43
N ALA A 33 9.33 18.13 10.77
CA ALA A 33 8.45 17.75 11.87
C ALA A 33 7.76 16.39 11.66
N GLU A 34 7.37 16.07 10.40
CA GLU A 34 6.81 14.76 10.06
C GLU A 34 7.87 13.66 10.19
N LYS A 35 9.09 13.92 9.75
CA LYS A 35 10.22 12.98 9.93
C LYS A 35 10.52 12.74 11.40
N ASP A 36 10.52 13.80 12.23
CA ASP A 36 10.69 13.70 13.68
C ASP A 36 9.57 12.88 14.32
N ARG A 37 8.33 13.09 13.90
CA ARG A 37 7.17 12.33 14.34
C ARG A 37 7.29 10.83 13.99
N LEU A 38 7.70 10.50 12.78
CA LEU A 38 7.94 9.10 12.37
C LEU A 38 8.99 8.45 13.28
N ALA A 39 10.12 9.12 13.49
CA ALA A 39 11.19 8.61 14.35
C ALA A 39 10.75 8.45 15.82
N ALA A 40 10.02 9.42 16.37
CA ALA A 40 9.46 9.37 17.73
C ALA A 40 8.50 8.20 17.94
N HIS A 41 7.79 7.79 16.91
CA HIS A 41 6.90 6.62 16.91
C HIS A 41 7.61 5.31 16.51
N ASN A 42 8.95 5.29 16.44
CA ASN A 42 9.73 4.14 15.99
C ASN A 42 9.32 3.63 14.58
N ILE A 43 8.79 4.51 13.71
CA ILE A 43 8.48 4.22 12.31
C ILE A 43 9.74 4.50 11.51
N THR A 44 10.71 3.61 11.59
CA THR A 44 12.04 3.82 11.02
C THR A 44 12.39 2.86 9.88
N THR A 45 11.55 1.87 9.61
CA THR A 45 11.64 1.03 8.41
C THR A 45 10.64 1.51 7.37
N ILE A 46 11.16 1.88 6.19
CA ILE A 46 10.37 2.37 5.07
C ILE A 46 10.49 1.35 3.93
N VAL A 47 9.36 0.88 3.40
CA VAL A 47 9.33 -0.08 2.29
C VAL A 47 8.63 0.54 1.09
N ASP A 48 9.39 0.83 0.05
CA ASP A 48 8.89 1.34 -1.22
C ASP A 48 8.65 0.19 -2.20
N LEU A 49 7.38 -0.02 -2.56
CA LEU A 49 6.95 -1.10 -3.45
C LEU A 49 7.01 -0.70 -4.93
N ARG A 50 7.48 0.48 -5.24
CA ARG A 50 7.53 1.04 -6.59
C ARG A 50 8.75 0.55 -7.36
N SER A 51 8.65 0.58 -8.69
CA SER A 51 9.78 0.35 -9.59
C SER A 51 10.81 1.50 -9.49
N ALA A 52 12.04 1.25 -9.94
CA ALA A 52 13.08 2.29 -9.99
C ALA A 52 12.66 3.50 -10.84
N ALA A 53 11.93 3.28 -11.94
CA ALA A 53 11.43 4.36 -12.80
C ALA A 53 10.38 5.23 -12.09
N GLU A 54 9.47 4.64 -11.30
CA GLU A 54 8.51 5.38 -10.50
C GLU A 54 9.20 6.18 -9.38
N CYS A 55 10.21 5.59 -8.73
CA CYS A 55 11.00 6.27 -7.69
C CYS A 55 11.76 7.48 -8.28
N ALA A 56 12.36 7.34 -9.45
CA ALA A 56 13.06 8.42 -10.13
C ALA A 56 12.11 9.57 -10.54
N LYS A 57 10.89 9.24 -10.97
CA LYS A 57 9.88 10.23 -11.37
C LYS A 57 9.31 11.00 -10.17
N ALA A 58 9.14 10.35 -9.03
CA ALA A 58 8.56 10.93 -7.82
C ALA A 58 9.32 10.42 -6.57
N PRO A 59 10.52 10.96 -6.29
CA PRO A 59 11.32 10.51 -5.16
C PRO A 59 10.65 10.84 -3.83
N SER A 60 10.86 9.98 -2.82
CA SER A 60 10.45 10.27 -1.45
C SER A 60 11.62 10.86 -0.66
N PRO A 61 11.44 12.00 0.05
CA PRO A 61 12.48 12.60 0.90
C PRO A 61 12.91 11.73 2.10
N LEU A 62 12.24 10.60 2.31
CA LEU A 62 12.63 9.63 3.35
C LEU A 62 13.82 8.76 2.92
N MET A 63 14.11 8.69 1.61
CA MET A 63 15.17 7.84 1.06
C MET A 63 16.57 8.28 1.52
N ASP A 64 16.80 9.60 1.58
CA ASP A 64 18.10 10.18 1.86
C ASP A 64 18.28 10.57 3.33
N ASP A 65 17.38 10.16 4.22
CA ASP A 65 17.42 10.51 5.63
C ASP A 65 17.96 9.33 6.46
N ALA A 66 19.12 9.48 7.05
CA ALA A 66 19.83 8.44 7.79
C ALA A 66 19.08 7.87 9.02
N ARG A 67 17.99 8.50 9.44
CA ARG A 67 17.11 7.99 10.51
C ARG A 67 16.30 6.79 10.06
N PHE A 68 16.15 6.60 8.74
CA PHE A 68 15.28 5.57 8.19
C PHE A 68 16.07 4.49 7.45
N THR A 69 15.71 3.24 7.69
CA THR A 69 16.11 2.13 6.84
C THR A 69 15.17 2.05 5.65
N TYR A 70 15.60 2.61 4.51
CA TYR A 70 14.79 2.65 3.30
C TYR A 70 15.05 1.43 2.42
N LEU A 71 14.02 0.66 2.13
CA LEU A 71 14.08 -0.59 1.40
C LEU A 71 13.27 -0.47 0.09
N CYS A 72 13.94 -0.45 -1.04
CA CYS A 72 13.29 -0.59 -2.34
C CYS A 72 12.93 -2.07 -2.56
N ARG A 73 11.64 -2.36 -2.64
CA ARG A 73 11.08 -3.72 -2.82
C ARG A 73 10.03 -3.70 -3.92
N PRO A 74 10.44 -3.54 -5.18
CA PRO A 74 9.50 -3.36 -6.29
C PRO A 74 8.58 -4.57 -6.45
N VAL A 75 7.28 -4.29 -6.52
CA VAL A 75 6.26 -5.21 -7.00
C VAL A 75 6.05 -4.88 -8.48
N THR A 76 6.60 -5.73 -9.35
CA THR A 76 6.68 -5.44 -10.79
C THR A 76 5.40 -5.81 -11.55
N VAL A 77 4.63 -6.75 -11.01
CA VAL A 77 3.30 -7.08 -11.52
C VAL A 77 2.31 -6.00 -11.10
N GLY A 78 1.47 -5.52 -12.02
CA GLY A 78 0.45 -4.52 -11.69
C GLY A 78 0.79 -3.09 -12.09
N ASN A 79 1.78 -2.88 -12.93
CA ASN A 79 2.10 -1.56 -13.48
C ASN A 79 1.17 -1.15 -14.64
N ALA A 80 0.47 -2.10 -15.25
CA ALA A 80 -0.57 -1.82 -16.23
C ALA A 80 -1.91 -1.58 -15.52
N VAL A 81 -2.68 -0.61 -16.01
CA VAL A 81 -4.05 -0.39 -15.52
C VAL A 81 -4.92 -1.54 -16.05
N PRO A 82 -5.67 -2.24 -15.18
CA PRO A 82 -6.56 -3.30 -15.62
C PRO A 82 -7.65 -2.77 -16.57
N GLU A 83 -8.00 -3.55 -17.58
CA GLU A 83 -9.05 -3.18 -18.54
C GLU A 83 -10.44 -3.53 -18.01
N THR A 84 -10.55 -4.59 -17.23
CA THR A 84 -11.81 -5.07 -16.67
C THR A 84 -11.75 -5.29 -15.17
N ALA A 85 -12.89 -5.35 -14.53
CA ALA A 85 -13.00 -5.65 -13.10
C ALA A 85 -12.40 -7.02 -12.72
N ASP A 86 -12.55 -8.02 -13.58
CA ASP A 86 -12.02 -9.36 -13.36
C ASP A 86 -10.48 -9.41 -13.45
N ASP A 87 -9.88 -8.49 -14.19
CA ASP A 87 -8.43 -8.40 -14.28
C ASP A 87 -7.80 -7.88 -12.98
N VAL A 88 -8.55 -7.10 -12.19
CA VAL A 88 -8.03 -6.53 -10.92
C VAL A 88 -7.69 -7.62 -9.93
N SER A 89 -8.59 -8.55 -9.67
CA SER A 89 -8.37 -9.65 -8.72
C SER A 89 -7.27 -10.60 -9.21
N ARG A 90 -7.24 -10.90 -10.51
CA ARG A 90 -6.17 -11.70 -11.14
C ARG A 90 -4.80 -11.01 -10.97
N LEU A 91 -4.76 -9.69 -11.12
CA LEU A 91 -3.57 -8.89 -10.93
C LEU A 91 -3.08 -8.97 -9.47
N TYR A 92 -3.99 -8.89 -8.49
CA TYR A 92 -3.64 -9.01 -7.07
C TYR A 92 -3.03 -10.37 -6.75
N ILE A 93 -3.61 -11.44 -7.31
CA ILE A 93 -3.09 -12.81 -7.19
C ILE A 93 -1.69 -12.91 -7.81
N ALA A 94 -1.52 -12.36 -9.02
CA ALA A 94 -0.24 -12.40 -9.73
C ALA A 94 0.89 -11.61 -9.04
N MET A 95 0.55 -10.62 -8.20
CA MET A 95 1.54 -9.90 -7.39
C MET A 95 2.22 -10.78 -6.34
N VAL A 96 1.59 -11.90 -5.91
CA VAL A 96 2.09 -12.74 -4.82
C VAL A 96 3.12 -13.72 -5.33
N ASP A 97 4.23 -13.21 -5.77
CA ASP A 97 5.42 -13.97 -6.18
C ASP A 97 6.40 -14.20 -5.01
N GLY A 98 7.51 -14.87 -5.30
CA GLY A 98 8.56 -15.11 -4.31
C GLY A 98 9.22 -13.82 -3.80
N ALA A 99 9.26 -12.75 -4.58
CA ALA A 99 9.83 -11.47 -4.16
C ALA A 99 8.91 -10.76 -3.16
N LEU A 100 7.59 -10.75 -3.43
CA LEU A 100 6.63 -10.18 -2.49
C LEU A 100 6.58 -10.97 -1.18
N ARG A 101 6.64 -12.31 -1.22
CA ARG A 101 6.68 -13.14 0.01
C ARG A 101 7.88 -12.76 0.89
N ARG A 102 9.09 -12.63 0.32
CA ARG A 102 10.28 -12.14 1.06
C ARG A 102 10.11 -10.72 1.60
N THR A 103 9.42 -9.86 0.88
CA THR A 103 9.09 -8.50 1.35
C THR A 103 8.14 -8.54 2.55
N ILE A 104 7.10 -9.36 2.50
CA ILE A 104 6.19 -9.60 3.64
C ILE A 104 6.98 -10.13 4.86
N ASP A 105 7.86 -11.10 4.68
CA ASP A 105 8.68 -11.63 5.76
C ASP A 105 9.62 -10.56 6.35
N THR A 106 10.18 -9.69 5.51
CA THR A 106 10.98 -8.55 5.97
C THR A 106 10.15 -7.60 6.83
N ILE A 107 8.96 -7.22 6.35
CA ILE A 107 8.04 -6.33 7.09
C ILE A 107 7.61 -6.97 8.41
N TRP A 108 7.28 -8.25 8.36
CA TRP A 108 6.79 -8.99 9.54
C TRP A 108 7.83 -9.13 10.63
N ASN A 109 9.09 -9.44 10.26
CA ASN A 109 10.15 -9.77 11.21
C ASN A 109 10.96 -8.54 11.69
N THR A 110 10.82 -7.38 11.05
CA THR A 110 11.54 -6.19 11.52
C THR A 110 11.08 -5.75 12.93
N LYS A 111 11.99 -5.14 13.70
CA LYS A 111 11.73 -4.75 15.11
C LYS A 111 11.10 -3.38 15.26
N THR A 112 11.13 -2.58 14.22
CA THR A 112 10.55 -1.23 14.20
C THR A 112 9.15 -1.25 13.61
N ASN A 113 8.40 -0.16 13.77
CA ASN A 113 7.19 0.06 13.02
C ASN A 113 7.52 0.31 11.55
N VAL A 114 6.66 -0.14 10.64
CA VAL A 114 6.94 -0.11 9.20
C VAL A 114 5.94 0.77 8.48
N LEU A 115 6.46 1.72 7.70
CA LEU A 115 5.71 2.44 6.67
C LEU A 115 5.98 1.76 5.33
N TYR A 116 4.93 1.38 4.61
CA TYR A 116 5.06 0.83 3.25
C TYR A 116 4.06 1.49 2.31
N PHE A 117 4.48 1.70 1.07
CA PHE A 117 3.68 2.41 0.08
C PHE A 117 4.01 1.99 -1.37
N CYS A 118 3.08 2.32 -2.26
CA CYS A 118 3.32 2.39 -3.70
C CYS A 118 2.95 3.79 -4.20
N SER A 119 2.65 3.98 -5.48
CA SER A 119 2.30 5.33 -5.98
C SER A 119 1.02 5.87 -5.36
N ALA A 120 -0.12 5.20 -5.52
CA ALA A 120 -1.41 5.60 -4.95
C ALA A 120 -1.74 4.97 -3.58
N GLY A 121 -0.92 4.02 -3.12
CA GLY A 121 -1.23 3.29 -1.90
C GLY A 121 -2.48 2.39 -2.00
N LYS A 122 -2.88 2.02 -3.22
CA LYS A 122 -4.12 1.29 -3.51
C LYS A 122 -3.85 -0.21 -3.72
N ASP A 123 -3.30 -0.59 -4.86
CA ASP A 123 -3.22 -1.99 -5.33
C ASP A 123 -2.08 -2.77 -4.66
N ARG A 124 -0.83 -2.49 -4.98
CA ARG A 124 0.36 -3.15 -4.38
C ARG A 124 0.35 -3.04 -2.86
N THR A 125 0.08 -1.86 -2.35
CA THR A 125 -0.06 -1.57 -0.92
C THR A 125 -1.27 -2.30 -0.33
N GLY A 126 -2.37 -2.41 -1.06
CA GLY A 126 -3.57 -3.15 -0.66
C GLY A 126 -3.30 -4.64 -0.49
N VAL A 127 -2.62 -5.26 -1.45
CA VAL A 127 -2.21 -6.68 -1.39
C VAL A 127 -1.29 -6.94 -0.19
N VAL A 128 -0.28 -6.10 0.03
CA VAL A 128 0.61 -6.18 1.20
C VAL A 128 -0.19 -6.07 2.50
N SER A 129 -1.10 -5.09 2.59
CA SER A 129 -1.96 -4.90 3.78
C SER A 129 -2.83 -6.11 4.05
N ALA A 130 -3.47 -6.66 3.02
CA ALA A 130 -4.34 -7.83 3.15
C ALA A 130 -3.58 -9.06 3.67
N ILE A 131 -2.37 -9.31 3.16
CA ILE A 131 -1.54 -10.43 3.63
C ILE A 131 -1.09 -10.21 5.09
N LEU A 132 -0.67 -8.99 5.45
CA LEU A 132 -0.26 -8.68 6.83
C LEU A 132 -1.42 -8.81 7.81
N LEU A 133 -2.61 -8.34 7.44
CA LEU A 133 -3.83 -8.47 8.26
C LEU A 133 -4.25 -9.93 8.40
N HIS A 134 -4.24 -10.70 7.31
CA HIS A 134 -4.53 -12.13 7.34
C HIS A 134 -3.55 -12.88 8.26
N LYS A 135 -2.26 -12.60 8.14
CA LYS A 135 -1.20 -13.14 9.00
C LYS A 135 -1.35 -12.71 10.47
N SER A 136 -1.97 -11.54 10.72
CA SER A 136 -2.30 -11.05 12.07
C SER A 136 -3.57 -11.69 12.66
N GLY A 137 -4.26 -12.57 11.92
CA GLY A 137 -5.48 -13.24 12.37
C GLY A 137 -6.73 -12.35 12.27
N MET A 138 -6.70 -11.26 11.49
CA MET A 138 -7.88 -10.42 11.28
C MET A 138 -8.93 -11.13 10.41
N SER A 139 -10.22 -10.85 10.67
CA SER A 139 -11.32 -11.41 9.88
C SER A 139 -11.32 -10.88 8.45
N LEU A 140 -11.95 -11.62 7.54
CA LEU A 140 -12.05 -11.21 6.12
C LEU A 140 -12.79 -9.88 5.99
N GLU A 141 -13.84 -9.68 6.78
CA GLU A 141 -14.63 -8.43 6.82
C GLU A 141 -13.77 -7.24 7.25
N TYR A 142 -12.88 -7.43 8.23
CA TYR A 142 -11.96 -6.39 8.66
C TYR A 142 -10.98 -6.01 7.52
N ILE A 143 -10.45 -7.00 6.81
CA ILE A 143 -9.49 -6.78 5.71
C ILE A 143 -10.16 -6.05 4.55
N VAL A 144 -11.37 -6.47 4.17
CA VAL A 144 -12.17 -5.80 3.13
C VAL A 144 -12.51 -4.37 3.55
N ALA A 145 -12.93 -4.16 4.80
CA ALA A 145 -13.23 -2.82 5.32
C ALA A 145 -12.01 -1.88 5.31
N ASP A 146 -10.80 -2.38 5.68
CA ASP A 146 -9.58 -1.57 5.53
C ASP A 146 -9.30 -1.24 4.06
N TYR A 147 -9.41 -2.22 3.16
CA TYR A 147 -9.22 -1.97 1.73
C TYR A 147 -10.19 -0.91 1.20
N MET A 148 -11.46 -0.97 1.58
CA MET A 148 -12.50 -0.05 1.11
C MET A 148 -12.34 1.38 1.63
N LYS A 149 -11.63 1.63 2.75
CA LYS A 149 -11.23 2.99 3.14
C LYS A 149 -10.47 3.71 2.03
N THR A 150 -9.78 2.98 1.17
CA THR A 150 -9.08 3.53 0.01
C THR A 150 -10.04 4.17 -1.01
N ALA A 151 -11.25 3.65 -1.15
CA ALA A 151 -12.24 4.20 -2.08
C ALA A 151 -12.63 5.63 -1.68
N SER A 152 -12.90 5.88 -0.40
CA SER A 152 -13.21 7.23 0.09
C SER A 152 -11.98 8.15 0.08
N ASN A 153 -10.81 7.64 0.49
CA ASN A 153 -9.59 8.43 0.59
C ASN A 153 -9.08 8.92 -0.77
N LEU A 154 -9.22 8.10 -1.82
CA LEU A 154 -8.71 8.40 -3.16
C LEU A 154 -9.80 8.84 -4.16
N LYS A 155 -11.07 8.98 -3.74
CA LYS A 155 -12.18 9.26 -4.65
C LYS A 155 -11.87 10.39 -5.62
N ALA A 156 -11.59 11.59 -5.10
CA ALA A 156 -11.35 12.77 -5.91
C ALA A 156 -10.11 12.61 -6.83
N PHE A 157 -9.08 11.96 -6.34
CA PHE A 157 -7.87 11.66 -7.12
C PHE A 157 -8.18 10.71 -8.28
N LEU A 158 -8.90 9.61 -8.06
CA LEU A 158 -9.22 8.62 -9.10
C LEU A 158 -10.21 9.19 -10.13
N GLU A 159 -11.16 10.02 -9.70
CA GLU A 159 -12.08 10.73 -10.60
C GLU A 159 -11.32 11.71 -11.51
N SER A 160 -10.34 12.47 -10.98
CA SER A 160 -9.49 13.35 -11.78
C SER A 160 -8.63 12.58 -12.74
N TYR A 161 -7.99 11.52 -12.25
CA TYR A 161 -7.13 10.65 -13.05
C TYR A 161 -7.86 10.04 -14.25
N ALA A 162 -9.08 9.52 -14.06
CA ALA A 162 -9.88 8.97 -15.16
C ALA A 162 -10.30 10.05 -16.17
N ARG A 163 -10.58 11.29 -15.73
CA ARG A 163 -10.88 12.40 -16.66
C ARG A 163 -9.67 12.81 -17.51
N GLU A 164 -8.49 12.79 -16.92
CA GLU A 164 -7.23 13.19 -17.58
C GLU A 164 -6.66 12.12 -18.51
N HIS A 165 -7.11 10.87 -18.35
CA HIS A 165 -6.62 9.72 -19.12
C HIS A 165 -7.80 9.00 -19.82
N PRO A 166 -8.24 9.52 -21.00
CA PRO A 166 -9.27 8.87 -21.79
C PRO A 166 -8.88 7.43 -22.14
N GLY A 167 -9.73 6.47 -21.81
CA GLY A 167 -9.46 5.03 -21.92
C GLY A 167 -9.27 4.33 -20.59
N ILE A 168 -9.06 5.07 -19.50
CA ILE A 168 -9.08 4.51 -18.16
C ILE A 168 -10.52 4.55 -17.60
N ARG A 169 -11.05 3.40 -17.28
CA ARG A 169 -12.39 3.24 -16.75
C ARG A 169 -12.41 3.49 -15.24
N LEU A 170 -13.15 4.52 -14.81
CA LEU A 170 -13.29 4.86 -13.39
C LEU A 170 -13.84 3.70 -12.56
N ASP A 171 -14.86 2.99 -13.09
CA ASP A 171 -15.47 1.84 -12.43
C ASP A 171 -14.49 0.66 -12.21
N VAL A 172 -13.44 0.55 -13.03
CA VAL A 172 -12.40 -0.47 -12.87
C VAL A 172 -11.34 -0.04 -11.86
N ILE A 173 -10.90 1.22 -11.91
CA ILE A 173 -9.85 1.70 -11.02
C ILE A 173 -10.33 2.07 -9.61
N MET A 174 -11.64 2.27 -9.41
CA MET A 174 -12.21 2.42 -8.06
C MET A 174 -12.10 1.11 -7.29
N PRO A 175 -11.73 1.15 -5.99
CA PRO A 175 -11.77 -0.04 -5.15
C PRO A 175 -13.20 -0.59 -5.02
N HIS A 176 -13.37 -1.89 -5.19
CA HIS A 176 -14.60 -2.63 -4.93
C HIS A 176 -14.32 -3.81 -4.00
N GLU A 177 -15.25 -4.10 -3.10
CA GLU A 177 -15.14 -5.21 -2.14
C GLU A 177 -14.80 -6.53 -2.84
N ARG A 178 -15.48 -6.83 -3.94
CA ARG A 178 -15.26 -8.02 -4.76
C ARG A 178 -13.81 -8.26 -5.12
N TYR A 179 -13.01 -7.22 -5.43
CA TYR A 179 -11.60 -7.39 -5.81
C TYR A 179 -10.78 -7.99 -4.67
N MET A 180 -11.05 -7.51 -3.46
CA MET A 180 -10.34 -7.99 -2.26
C MET A 180 -10.91 -9.34 -1.80
N GLU A 181 -12.21 -9.56 -1.88
CA GLU A 181 -12.86 -10.83 -1.53
C GLU A 181 -12.34 -12.00 -2.39
N GLU A 182 -12.25 -11.82 -3.71
CA GLU A 182 -11.70 -12.81 -4.63
C GLU A 182 -10.22 -13.09 -4.35
N PHE A 183 -9.44 -12.04 -4.06
CA PHE A 183 -8.05 -12.19 -3.65
C PHE A 183 -7.93 -12.98 -2.34
N LEU A 184 -8.75 -12.67 -1.33
CA LEU A 184 -8.73 -13.34 -0.02
C LEU A 184 -9.20 -14.80 -0.12
N ALA A 185 -10.18 -15.10 -0.95
CA ALA A 185 -10.61 -16.48 -1.22
C ALA A 185 -9.44 -17.30 -1.79
N TRP A 186 -8.67 -16.73 -2.72
CA TRP A 186 -7.46 -17.37 -3.22
C TRP A 186 -6.38 -17.48 -2.13
N LEU A 187 -6.14 -16.40 -1.36
CA LEU A 187 -5.12 -16.36 -0.31
C LEU A 187 -5.35 -17.43 0.76
N ALA A 188 -6.59 -17.64 1.18
CA ALA A 188 -6.97 -18.65 2.18
C ALA A 188 -6.65 -20.09 1.73
N ALA A 189 -6.64 -20.34 0.41
CA ALA A 189 -6.24 -21.63 -0.16
C ALA A 189 -4.71 -21.83 -0.23
N GLN A 190 -3.94 -20.76 0.01
CA GLN A 190 -2.48 -20.82 0.01
C GLN A 190 -1.98 -21.07 1.44
N LYS A 191 -0.93 -21.86 1.57
CA LYS A 191 -0.18 -22.01 2.84
C LYS A 191 0.84 -20.86 2.93
N ILE A 192 0.36 -19.66 3.28
CA ILE A 192 1.21 -18.47 3.42
C ILE A 192 1.32 -18.10 4.89
#